data_e0584c6c94f5b19d62a4dd91fc4f585d
#
_entry.id   e0584c6c94f5b19d62a4dd91fc4f585d
#
_cell.length_a   1.000
_cell.length_b   1.000
_cell.length_c   1.000
_cell.angle_alpha   90.00
_cell.angle_beta   90.00
_cell.angle_gamma   90.00
#
_symmetry.space_group_name_H-M   'P 1'
#
loop_
_entity.id
_entity.type
_entity.pdbx_description
1 polymer ?
#
loop_
_entity_poly.entity_id
_entity_poly.type
_entity_poly.pdbx_seq_one_letter_code
_entity_poly.pdbx_strand_id
1 'polypeptide(L)'
;GSRNFSKWCAQNGIPLQNNQVDIGVRVELPSIVWEDFSKKIYEPKIWYRSKGYGDKTRMFCFNERGSVVTENTDGVLTVNGHSYRDQSRKTENSNFALLSTIRFTEPFKQPIDYARHVASLANLISGGSVLVQRLGDLENGRRTDAKRLANSTTQPTLNAVPGDLSLCMPKRQLDNIIETLHALDAVAPGTANYDTLLYGIECKYYSARPQTENFMISGCKNIYAIGDGAGFTRSLSQAAANGLYVADQICSEN
;
A
#
# COMPACT_ATOMS: atom_id res chain seq x y z
N GLY A 1 5.77 -9.03 5.42
CA GLY A 1 5.94 -10.45 5.27
C GLY A 1 6.79 -11.07 6.38
N SER A 2 6.76 -12.35 6.48
CA SER A 2 7.52 -13.06 7.53
C SER A 2 9.01 -13.13 7.19
N ARG A 3 9.81 -12.25 7.80
CA ARG A 3 11.27 -12.25 7.62
C ARG A 3 11.92 -13.50 8.23
N ASN A 4 11.44 -13.94 9.38
CA ASN A 4 11.99 -15.09 10.05
C ASN A 4 11.78 -16.36 9.22
N PHE A 5 10.61 -16.51 8.61
CA PHE A 5 10.34 -17.63 7.72
C PHE A 5 11.24 -17.60 6.48
N SER A 6 11.40 -16.44 5.83
CA SER A 6 12.31 -16.32 4.68
C SER A 6 13.76 -16.61 5.03
N LYS A 7 14.22 -16.13 6.21
CA LYS A 7 15.57 -16.47 6.73
C LYS A 7 15.73 -17.95 6.99
N TRP A 8 14.73 -18.58 7.63
CA TRP A 8 14.72 -20.01 7.88
C TRP A 8 14.78 -20.81 6.57
N CYS A 9 13.99 -20.45 5.56
CA CYS A 9 14.06 -21.07 4.24
C CYS A 9 15.47 -20.97 3.63
N ALA A 10 16.08 -19.78 3.67
CA ALA A 10 17.43 -19.59 3.15
C ALA A 10 18.47 -20.45 3.89
N GLN A 11 18.40 -20.52 5.22
CA GLN A 11 19.29 -21.35 6.05
C GLN A 11 19.14 -22.86 5.80
N ASN A 12 17.98 -23.30 5.35
CA ASN A 12 17.69 -24.70 5.05
C ASN A 12 17.75 -25.03 3.55
N GLY A 13 18.30 -24.13 2.72
CA GLY A 13 18.45 -24.36 1.28
C GLY A 13 17.13 -24.43 0.49
N ILE A 14 16.02 -23.94 1.06
CA ILE A 14 14.71 -23.93 0.41
C ILE A 14 14.65 -22.75 -0.55
N PRO A 15 14.48 -22.97 -1.87
CA PRO A 15 14.41 -21.90 -2.85
C PRO A 15 13.16 -21.04 -2.65
N LEU A 16 13.36 -19.73 -2.68
CA LEU A 16 12.29 -18.74 -2.56
C LEU A 16 12.09 -18.02 -3.89
N GLN A 17 10.85 -17.88 -4.29
CA GLN A 17 10.46 -16.98 -5.38
C GLN A 17 10.08 -15.62 -4.79
N ASN A 18 10.67 -14.56 -5.34
CA ASN A 18 10.31 -13.21 -4.95
C ASN A 18 8.90 -12.86 -5.41
N ASN A 19 8.20 -12.15 -4.55
CA ASN A 19 6.89 -11.61 -4.86
C ASN A 19 7.03 -10.18 -5.39
N GLN A 20 5.93 -9.61 -5.87
CA GLN A 20 5.85 -8.19 -6.21
C GLN A 20 5.89 -7.33 -4.94
N VAL A 21 6.07 -6.02 -5.14
CA VAL A 21 5.86 -5.00 -4.11
C VAL A 21 4.95 -3.92 -4.67
N ASP A 22 4.12 -3.33 -3.84
CA ASP A 22 3.30 -2.19 -4.21
C ASP A 22 3.79 -0.97 -3.44
N ILE A 23 4.04 0.12 -4.15
CA ILE A 23 4.51 1.39 -3.59
C ILE A 23 3.61 2.52 -4.10
N GLY A 24 3.30 3.45 -3.23
CA GLY A 24 2.51 4.62 -3.58
C GLY A 24 2.22 5.52 -2.39
N VAL A 25 1.00 6.03 -2.36
CA VAL A 25 0.57 7.05 -1.41
C VAL A 25 -0.74 6.66 -0.73
N ARG A 26 -0.97 7.25 0.44
CA ARG A 26 -2.30 7.40 1.02
C ARG A 26 -2.90 8.69 0.50
N VAL A 27 -4.05 8.60 -0.13
CA VAL A 27 -4.81 9.75 -0.63
C VAL A 27 -5.82 10.15 0.42
N GLU A 28 -5.92 11.44 0.73
CA GLU A 28 -6.95 11.99 1.61
C GLU A 28 -7.66 13.15 0.90
N LEU A 29 -8.97 13.18 0.99
CA LEU A 29 -9.83 14.15 0.34
C LEU A 29 -11.17 14.29 1.09
N PRO A 30 -11.97 15.34 0.84
CA PRO A 30 -13.27 15.50 1.48
C PRO A 30 -14.19 14.30 1.23
N SER A 31 -14.86 13.80 2.28
CA SER A 31 -15.67 12.59 2.22
C SER A 31 -16.81 12.64 1.21
N ILE A 32 -17.31 13.84 0.92
CA ILE A 32 -18.37 14.07 -0.06
C ILE A 32 -18.03 13.58 -1.48
N VAL A 33 -16.73 13.58 -1.85
CA VAL A 33 -16.27 13.17 -3.18
C VAL A 33 -16.58 11.69 -3.47
N TRP A 34 -16.52 10.83 -2.45
CA TRP A 34 -16.77 9.40 -2.58
C TRP A 34 -18.04 8.94 -1.86
N GLU A 35 -18.89 9.87 -1.42
CA GLU A 35 -20.06 9.56 -0.61
C GLU A 35 -21.07 8.63 -1.33
N ASP A 36 -21.30 8.84 -2.61
CA ASP A 36 -22.20 8.00 -3.41
C ASP A 36 -21.72 6.55 -3.52
N PHE A 37 -20.41 6.34 -3.48
CA PHE A 37 -19.81 5.00 -3.46
C PHE A 37 -19.87 4.40 -2.06
N SER A 38 -19.49 5.14 -1.03
CA SER A 38 -19.44 4.64 0.34
C SER A 38 -20.81 4.24 0.90
N LYS A 39 -21.88 4.89 0.44
CA LYS A 39 -23.26 4.51 0.75
C LYS A 39 -23.70 3.18 0.15
N LYS A 40 -23.08 2.74 -0.96
CA LYS A 40 -23.47 1.54 -1.71
C LYS A 40 -22.48 0.39 -1.56
N ILE A 41 -21.21 0.70 -1.34
CA ILE A 41 -20.11 -0.26 -1.33
C ILE A 41 -19.24 -0.01 -0.09
N TYR A 42 -19.08 -1.01 0.76
CA TYR A 42 -18.28 -0.89 1.99
C TYR A 42 -16.83 -0.50 1.71
N GLU A 43 -16.20 -1.12 0.70
CA GLU A 43 -14.83 -0.86 0.32
C GLU A 43 -14.67 -0.95 -1.21
N PRO A 44 -14.71 0.19 -1.94
CA PRO A 44 -14.43 0.19 -3.36
C PRO A 44 -12.98 -0.23 -3.63
N LYS A 45 -12.80 -1.15 -4.58
CA LYS A 45 -11.49 -1.61 -5.06
C LYS A 45 -11.42 -1.41 -6.56
N ILE A 46 -10.61 -0.46 -6.99
CA ILE A 46 -10.50 -0.08 -8.39
C ILE A 46 -9.08 -0.35 -8.88
N TRP A 47 -8.98 -0.87 -10.08
CA TRP A 47 -7.72 -1.13 -10.76
C TRP A 47 -7.66 -0.30 -12.03
N TYR A 48 -6.52 0.34 -12.21
CA TYR A 48 -6.22 1.09 -13.41
C TYR A 48 -4.91 0.59 -14.01
N ARG A 49 -4.83 0.58 -15.32
CA ARG A 49 -3.58 0.30 -16.05
C ARG A 49 -3.13 1.59 -16.71
N SER A 50 -2.00 2.12 -16.25
CA SER A 50 -1.46 3.38 -16.78
C SER A 50 -1.18 3.28 -18.28
N LYS A 51 -1.52 4.34 -19.01
CA LYS A 51 -1.28 4.43 -20.45
C LYS A 51 0.20 4.63 -20.76
N GLY A 52 0.90 5.40 -19.89
CA GLY A 52 2.31 5.71 -20.08
C GLY A 52 3.23 4.50 -19.94
N TYR A 53 3.01 3.66 -18.95
CA TYR A 53 3.91 2.54 -18.61
C TYR A 53 3.24 1.16 -18.73
N GLY A 54 1.94 1.09 -18.85
CA GLY A 54 1.19 -0.17 -18.81
C GLY A 54 1.16 -0.85 -17.44
N ASP A 55 1.57 -0.15 -16.38
CA ASP A 55 1.61 -0.67 -15.03
C ASP A 55 0.24 -0.72 -14.39
N LYS A 56 0.07 -1.65 -13.46
CA LYS A 56 -1.14 -1.79 -12.68
C LYS A 56 -1.06 -0.93 -11.43
N THR A 57 -2.00 0.00 -11.27
CA THR A 57 -2.22 0.77 -10.05
C THR A 57 -3.53 0.33 -9.41
N ARG A 58 -3.57 0.30 -8.08
CA ARG A 58 -4.73 -0.15 -7.32
C ARG A 58 -5.13 0.88 -6.29
N MET A 59 -6.42 1.22 -6.30
CA MET A 59 -7.11 1.86 -5.18
C MET A 59 -7.72 0.77 -4.30
N PHE A 60 -7.48 0.82 -2.99
CA PHE A 60 -8.05 -0.11 -2.00
C PHE A 60 -7.91 0.46 -0.57
N CYS A 61 -8.37 -0.29 0.43
CA CYS A 61 -8.33 0.12 1.83
C CYS A 61 -8.98 1.50 2.02
N PHE A 62 -10.19 1.64 1.48
CA PHE A 62 -10.98 2.85 1.59
C PHE A 62 -11.52 3.00 3.02
N ASN A 63 -11.31 4.16 3.60
CA ASN A 63 -11.75 4.52 4.94
C ASN A 63 -12.67 5.73 4.86
N GLU A 64 -13.98 5.46 4.89
CA GLU A 64 -14.98 6.51 4.90
C GLU A 64 -14.88 7.33 6.18
N ARG A 65 -14.76 8.66 6.05
CA ARG A 65 -14.66 9.59 7.18
C ARG A 65 -13.65 9.16 8.21
N GLY A 66 -12.53 8.63 7.70
CA GLY A 66 -11.44 8.07 8.50
C GLY A 66 -10.25 9.03 8.62
N SER A 67 -9.21 8.57 9.30
CA SER A 67 -7.97 9.30 9.49
C SER A 67 -6.81 8.59 8.82
N VAL A 68 -5.85 9.35 8.32
CA VAL A 68 -4.54 8.85 7.93
C VAL A 68 -3.74 8.57 9.19
N VAL A 69 -3.01 7.48 9.24
CA VAL A 69 -2.18 7.05 10.37
C VAL A 69 -0.79 6.62 9.91
N THR A 70 0.16 6.62 10.82
CA THR A 70 1.50 6.05 10.58
C THR A 70 1.56 4.60 11.03
N GLU A 71 2.35 3.82 10.32
CA GLU A 71 2.69 2.43 10.61
C GLU A 71 4.20 2.31 10.74
N ASN A 72 4.69 1.74 11.85
CA ASN A 72 6.13 1.51 12.05
C ASN A 72 6.47 0.04 11.82
N THR A 73 7.31 -0.23 10.84
CA THR A 73 7.82 -1.58 10.56
C THR A 73 9.35 -1.58 10.68
N ASP A 74 9.84 -2.05 11.82
CA ASP A 74 11.29 -2.13 12.15
C ASP A 74 12.00 -0.79 11.91
N GLY A 75 11.49 0.29 12.49
CA GLY A 75 12.08 1.63 12.44
C GLY A 75 11.80 2.42 11.16
N VAL A 76 11.12 1.85 10.17
CA VAL A 76 10.68 2.57 8.98
C VAL A 76 9.20 2.93 9.11
N LEU A 77 8.91 4.23 9.06
CA LEU A 77 7.54 4.75 9.07
C LEU A 77 6.96 4.75 7.66
N THR A 78 5.77 4.20 7.56
CA THR A 78 4.92 4.26 6.36
C THR A 78 3.56 4.81 6.74
N VAL A 79 2.72 5.11 5.76
CA VAL A 79 1.35 5.57 6.01
C VAL A 79 0.35 4.45 5.80
N ASN A 80 -0.77 4.56 6.51
CA ASN A 80 -1.94 3.70 6.36
C ASN A 80 -3.20 4.52 6.65
N GLY A 81 -4.39 3.92 6.59
CA GLY A 81 -5.65 4.56 6.95
C GLY A 81 -6.38 3.80 8.04
N HIS A 82 -7.18 4.51 8.78
CA HIS A 82 -8.02 3.96 9.83
C HIS A 82 -9.38 4.65 9.85
N SER A 83 -10.46 3.88 10.03
CA SER A 83 -11.78 4.43 10.27
C SER A 83 -12.33 3.93 11.60
N TYR A 84 -13.10 4.78 12.26
CA TYR A 84 -13.70 4.46 13.55
C TYR A 84 -15.16 4.04 13.37
N ARG A 85 -15.59 3.03 14.11
CA ARG A 85 -17.00 2.65 14.18
C ARG A 85 -17.81 3.72 14.92
N ASP A 86 -17.20 4.36 15.90
CA ASP A 86 -17.78 5.45 16.66
C ASP A 86 -17.94 6.69 15.77
N GLN A 87 -19.17 7.14 15.58
CA GLN A 87 -19.52 8.28 14.73
C GLN A 87 -18.91 9.60 15.25
N SER A 88 -18.73 9.76 16.55
CA SER A 88 -18.12 10.96 17.15
C SER A 88 -16.65 11.13 16.81
N ARG A 89 -15.98 10.07 16.36
CA ARG A 89 -14.57 10.04 15.97
C ARG A 89 -14.36 10.11 14.47
N LYS A 90 -15.42 10.14 13.68
CA LYS A 90 -15.34 10.28 12.23
C LYS A 90 -14.91 11.68 11.84
N THR A 91 -14.09 11.78 10.81
CA THR A 91 -13.58 13.04 10.26
C THR A 91 -14.44 13.52 9.08
N GLU A 92 -14.13 14.71 8.58
CA GLU A 92 -14.75 15.23 7.35
C GLU A 92 -14.09 14.67 6.07
N ASN A 93 -12.97 13.92 6.20
CA ASN A 93 -12.24 13.37 5.09
C ASN A 93 -12.40 11.86 4.99
N SER A 94 -12.38 11.35 3.77
CA SER A 94 -12.14 9.94 3.47
C SER A 94 -10.71 9.74 2.95
N ASN A 95 -10.16 8.55 3.13
CA ASN A 95 -8.84 8.24 2.62
C ASN A 95 -8.77 6.83 2.05
N PHE A 96 -7.81 6.61 1.14
CA PHE A 96 -7.57 5.30 0.52
C PHE A 96 -6.11 5.15 0.10
N ALA A 97 -5.67 3.89 -0.01
CA ALA A 97 -4.37 3.56 -0.59
C ALA A 97 -4.42 3.63 -2.11
N LEU A 98 -3.43 4.26 -2.72
CA LEU A 98 -3.23 4.24 -4.17
C LEU A 98 -1.80 3.80 -4.46
N LEU A 99 -1.64 2.54 -4.87
CA LEU A 99 -0.34 1.90 -5.00
C LEU A 99 -0.10 1.36 -6.41
N SER A 100 1.08 1.64 -6.94
CA SER A 100 1.59 1.08 -8.19
C SER A 100 2.35 -0.22 -7.93
N THR A 101 1.99 -1.27 -8.65
CA THR A 101 2.62 -2.59 -8.52
C THR A 101 3.92 -2.65 -9.30
N ILE A 102 5.00 -3.10 -8.64
CA ILE A 102 6.32 -3.29 -9.23
C ILE A 102 6.69 -4.77 -9.19
N ARG A 103 7.13 -5.29 -10.33
CA ARG A 103 7.73 -6.61 -10.46
C ARG A 103 9.15 -6.43 -10.96
N PHE A 104 10.09 -7.04 -10.26
CA PHE A 104 11.48 -7.02 -10.68
C PHE A 104 11.85 -8.31 -11.40
N THR A 105 12.76 -8.19 -12.36
CA THR A 105 13.38 -9.31 -13.08
C THR A 105 14.83 -9.46 -12.62
N GLU A 106 15.47 -10.58 -13.00
CA GLU A 106 16.90 -10.76 -12.77
C GLU A 106 17.71 -9.54 -13.26
N PRO A 107 18.80 -9.16 -12.54
CA PRO A 107 19.39 -9.86 -11.40
C PRO A 107 18.79 -9.43 -10.03
N PHE A 108 17.80 -8.57 -9.98
CA PHE A 108 17.30 -7.99 -8.73
C PHE A 108 16.33 -8.92 -8.00
N LYS A 109 16.66 -9.30 -6.78
CA LYS A 109 15.92 -10.33 -6.00
C LYS A 109 15.38 -9.83 -4.65
N GLN A 110 15.39 -8.53 -4.39
CA GLN A 110 15.03 -7.99 -3.06
C GLN A 110 13.98 -6.87 -3.13
N PRO A 111 12.76 -7.14 -3.65
CA PRO A 111 11.73 -6.12 -3.82
C PRO A 111 11.30 -5.46 -2.51
N ILE A 112 11.32 -6.21 -1.39
CA ILE A 112 10.99 -5.67 -0.07
C ILE A 112 12.03 -4.63 0.37
N ASP A 113 13.31 -4.91 0.18
CA ASP A 113 14.39 -3.99 0.57
C ASP A 113 14.34 -2.73 -0.29
N TYR A 114 14.05 -2.86 -1.59
CA TYR A 114 13.83 -1.69 -2.44
C TYR A 114 12.72 -0.77 -1.90
N ALA A 115 11.56 -1.32 -1.59
CA ALA A 115 10.44 -0.53 -1.06
C ALA A 115 10.76 0.08 0.31
N ARG A 116 11.51 -0.63 1.15
CA ARG A 116 12.02 -0.09 2.43
C ARG A 116 12.97 1.08 2.24
N HIS A 117 13.86 1.02 1.26
CA HIS A 117 14.76 2.14 0.95
C HIS A 117 13.99 3.37 0.48
N VAL A 118 12.97 3.19 -0.37
CA VAL A 118 12.07 4.28 -0.80
C VAL A 118 11.37 4.92 0.40
N ALA A 119 10.80 4.11 1.31
CA ALA A 119 10.16 4.61 2.52
C ALA A 119 11.15 5.27 3.48
N SER A 120 12.35 4.69 3.66
CA SER A 120 13.41 5.26 4.51
C SER A 120 13.89 6.60 3.98
N LEU A 121 13.95 6.79 2.65
CA LEU A 121 14.29 8.07 2.05
C LEU A 121 13.25 9.14 2.39
N ALA A 122 11.95 8.80 2.35
CA ALA A 122 10.90 9.70 2.79
C ALA A 122 11.04 10.08 4.27
N ASN A 123 11.37 9.11 5.13
CA ASN A 123 11.61 9.39 6.55
C ASN A 123 12.85 10.29 6.75
N LEU A 124 13.91 10.09 5.98
CA LEU A 124 15.11 10.93 6.03
C LEU A 124 14.79 12.39 5.73
N ILE A 125 14.10 12.67 4.63
CA ILE A 125 13.79 14.04 4.20
C ILE A 125 12.68 14.70 5.01
N SER A 126 11.88 13.92 5.75
CA SER A 126 10.87 14.44 6.70
C SER A 126 11.38 14.55 8.13
N GLY A 127 12.69 14.31 8.38
CA GLY A 127 13.25 14.37 9.73
C GLY A 127 12.75 13.28 10.67
N GLY A 128 12.51 12.07 10.14
CA GLY A 128 12.07 10.91 10.93
C GLY A 128 10.54 10.74 11.00
N SER A 129 9.80 11.39 10.09
CA SER A 129 8.34 11.32 9.97
C SER A 129 7.92 10.81 8.59
N VAL A 130 6.71 11.16 8.17
CA VAL A 130 6.18 10.94 6.82
C VAL A 130 5.87 12.27 6.16
N LEU A 131 5.82 12.26 4.81
CA LEU A 131 5.54 13.47 4.02
C LEU A 131 4.04 13.61 3.72
N VAL A 132 3.62 14.87 3.55
CA VAL A 132 2.33 15.21 2.93
C VAL A 132 2.55 16.26 1.85
N GLN A 133 1.88 16.09 0.70
CA GLN A 133 1.93 17.03 -0.42
C GLN A 133 0.53 17.16 -1.03
N ARG A 134 0.13 18.38 -1.42
CA ARG A 134 -1.08 18.59 -2.22
C ARG A 134 -0.83 18.15 -3.65
N LEU A 135 -1.82 17.52 -4.28
CA LEU A 135 -1.72 17.06 -5.67
C LEU A 135 -1.34 18.20 -6.61
N GLY A 136 -2.00 19.34 -6.51
CA GLY A 136 -1.71 20.47 -7.40
C GLY A 136 -0.30 21.07 -7.20
N ASP A 137 0.28 20.99 -6.00
CA ASP A 137 1.68 21.40 -5.81
C ASP A 137 2.63 20.40 -6.47
N LEU A 138 2.35 19.09 -6.35
CA LEU A 138 3.12 18.03 -7.00
C LEU A 138 3.10 18.17 -8.52
N GLU A 139 1.94 18.37 -9.12
CA GLU A 139 1.77 18.55 -10.57
C GLU A 139 2.48 19.80 -11.10
N ASN A 140 2.55 20.85 -10.27
CA ASN A 140 3.30 22.08 -10.61
C ASN A 140 4.81 21.97 -10.28
N GLY A 141 5.31 20.78 -9.95
CA GLY A 141 6.73 20.53 -9.71
C GLY A 141 7.29 21.29 -8.50
N ARG A 142 6.50 21.51 -7.47
CA ARG A 142 6.90 22.25 -6.27
C ARG A 142 6.46 21.55 -4.99
N ARG A 143 7.24 21.73 -3.93
CA ARG A 143 6.88 21.22 -2.61
C ARG A 143 5.63 21.92 -2.05
N THR A 144 4.84 21.21 -1.26
CA THR A 144 3.92 21.85 -0.32
C THR A 144 4.71 22.36 0.89
N ASP A 145 4.43 23.59 1.32
CA ASP A 145 4.94 24.16 2.57
C ASP A 145 3.82 24.31 3.60
N ALA A 146 4.18 24.66 4.84
CA ALA A 146 3.23 24.79 5.94
C ALA A 146 2.12 25.84 5.64
N LYS A 147 2.47 26.94 4.98
CA LYS A 147 1.50 28.00 4.61
C LYS A 147 0.50 27.49 3.57
N ARG A 148 0.98 26.78 2.56
CA ARG A 148 0.11 26.17 1.52
C ARG A 148 -0.79 25.11 2.10
N LEU A 149 -0.27 24.27 3.00
CA LEU A 149 -1.06 23.23 3.66
C LEU A 149 -2.14 23.83 4.56
N ALA A 150 -1.81 24.87 5.33
CA ALA A 150 -2.77 25.55 6.20
C ALA A 150 -3.92 26.23 5.42
N ASN A 151 -3.66 26.65 4.17
CA ASN A 151 -4.66 27.24 3.29
C ASN A 151 -5.36 26.21 2.38
N SER A 152 -5.09 24.92 2.54
CA SER A 152 -5.74 23.85 1.79
C SER A 152 -7.21 23.73 2.18
N THR A 153 -8.08 23.47 1.22
CA THR A 153 -9.49 23.16 1.48
C THR A 153 -9.67 21.80 2.13
N THR A 154 -8.74 20.86 1.87
CA THR A 154 -8.65 19.59 2.58
C THR A 154 -7.66 19.73 3.74
N GLN A 155 -8.17 19.69 4.97
CA GLN A 155 -7.32 19.75 6.16
C GLN A 155 -6.79 18.36 6.53
N PRO A 156 -5.47 18.22 6.80
CA PRO A 156 -4.87 16.92 7.08
C PRO A 156 -5.36 16.31 8.39
N THR A 157 -5.69 15.02 8.39
CA THR A 157 -6.02 14.28 9.64
C THR A 157 -4.78 13.70 10.33
N LEU A 158 -3.65 13.62 9.64
CA LEU A 158 -2.35 13.23 10.19
C LEU A 158 -1.42 14.43 10.23
N ASN A 159 -0.76 14.66 11.37
CA ASN A 159 0.33 15.63 11.48
C ASN A 159 1.59 15.07 10.78
N ALA A 160 1.66 15.27 9.46
CA ALA A 160 2.77 14.90 8.59
C ALA A 160 3.58 16.14 8.18
N VAL A 161 4.80 15.93 7.71
CA VAL A 161 5.68 17.02 7.28
C VAL A 161 5.33 17.45 5.86
N PRO A 162 4.94 18.72 5.62
CA PRO A 162 4.74 19.24 4.28
C PRO A 162 6.05 19.16 3.46
N GLY A 163 5.98 18.57 2.27
CA GLY A 163 7.20 18.31 1.51
C GLY A 163 6.96 18.09 0.03
N ASP A 164 7.90 17.36 -0.57
CA ASP A 164 7.91 17.00 -1.98
C ASP A 164 8.15 15.49 -2.14
N LEU A 165 7.12 14.78 -2.58
CA LEU A 165 7.17 13.34 -2.82
C LEU A 165 8.06 12.96 -3.99
N SER A 166 8.33 13.89 -4.92
CA SER A 166 9.21 13.64 -6.07
C SER A 166 10.67 13.41 -5.66
N LEU A 167 11.06 13.84 -4.44
CA LEU A 167 12.41 13.62 -3.90
C LEU A 167 12.64 12.19 -3.38
N CYS A 168 11.58 11.42 -3.15
CA CYS A 168 11.70 10.08 -2.58
C CYS A 168 10.97 9.00 -3.38
N MET A 169 9.92 9.35 -4.11
CA MET A 169 9.19 8.38 -4.92
C MET A 169 9.79 8.28 -6.34
N PRO A 170 10.09 7.07 -6.83
CA PRO A 170 10.57 6.91 -8.19
C PRO A 170 9.56 7.45 -9.21
N LYS A 171 10.09 8.15 -10.24
CA LYS A 171 9.26 8.86 -11.23
C LYS A 171 8.15 7.98 -11.83
N ARG A 172 8.45 6.74 -12.21
CA ARG A 172 7.48 5.81 -12.81
C ARG A 172 6.27 5.56 -11.91
N GLN A 173 6.48 5.40 -10.61
CA GLN A 173 5.40 5.21 -9.63
C GLN A 173 4.61 6.50 -9.43
N LEU A 174 5.29 7.63 -9.38
CA LEU A 174 4.66 8.94 -9.23
C LEU A 174 3.76 9.27 -10.43
N ASP A 175 4.26 9.07 -11.65
CA ASP A 175 3.48 9.26 -12.88
C ASP A 175 2.24 8.34 -12.91
N ASN A 176 2.41 7.06 -12.54
CA ASN A 176 1.30 6.12 -12.46
C ASN A 176 0.22 6.55 -11.45
N ILE A 177 0.63 7.12 -10.31
CA ILE A 177 -0.28 7.61 -9.28
C ILE A 177 -1.06 8.84 -9.77
N ILE A 178 -0.37 9.82 -10.34
CA ILE A 178 -1.00 11.04 -10.89
C ILE A 178 -1.99 10.66 -11.99
N GLU A 179 -1.58 9.84 -12.95
CA GLU A 179 -2.45 9.38 -14.04
C GLU A 179 -3.69 8.65 -13.51
N THR A 180 -3.52 7.83 -12.46
CA THR A 180 -4.64 7.10 -11.85
C THR A 180 -5.59 8.03 -11.10
N LEU A 181 -5.09 9.07 -10.41
CA LEU A 181 -5.95 10.07 -9.75
C LEU A 181 -6.85 10.78 -10.77
N HIS A 182 -6.31 11.18 -11.91
CA HIS A 182 -7.12 11.77 -12.99
C HIS A 182 -8.13 10.77 -13.59
N ALA A 183 -7.76 9.50 -13.69
CA ALA A 183 -8.70 8.47 -14.13
C ALA A 183 -9.83 8.23 -13.11
N LEU A 184 -9.52 8.28 -11.81
CA LEU A 184 -10.52 8.18 -10.74
C LEU A 184 -11.43 9.42 -10.67
N ASP A 185 -10.92 10.58 -11.03
CA ASP A 185 -11.71 11.84 -11.09
C ASP A 185 -12.87 11.75 -12.08
N ALA A 186 -12.70 10.98 -13.16
CA ALA A 186 -13.79 10.71 -14.11
C ALA A 186 -14.91 9.85 -13.49
N VAL A 187 -14.63 9.09 -12.43
CA VAL A 187 -15.58 8.21 -11.73
C VAL A 187 -16.17 8.90 -10.50
N ALA A 188 -15.34 9.64 -9.78
CA ALA A 188 -15.71 10.41 -8.60
C ALA A 188 -15.11 11.82 -8.73
N PRO A 189 -15.83 12.77 -9.34
CA PRO A 189 -15.35 14.13 -9.58
C PRO A 189 -14.93 14.83 -8.28
N GLY A 190 -13.75 15.42 -8.30
CA GLY A 190 -13.09 16.00 -7.13
C GLY A 190 -11.96 15.14 -6.54
N THR A 191 -11.76 13.91 -7.05
CA THR A 191 -10.65 13.04 -6.64
C THR A 191 -9.29 13.64 -7.00
N ALA A 192 -9.15 14.23 -8.20
CA ALA A 192 -7.94 14.94 -8.63
C ALA A 192 -8.01 16.45 -8.37
N ASN A 193 -8.64 16.85 -7.25
CA ASN A 193 -8.65 18.26 -6.86
C ASN A 193 -7.24 18.73 -6.49
N TYR A 194 -6.97 20.01 -6.71
CA TYR A 194 -5.69 20.64 -6.37
C TYR A 194 -5.29 20.39 -4.91
N ASP A 195 -6.25 20.43 -3.99
CA ASP A 195 -6.08 20.27 -2.55
C ASP A 195 -6.25 18.83 -2.05
N THR A 196 -6.34 17.84 -2.95
CA THR A 196 -6.24 16.42 -2.57
C THR A 196 -4.86 16.16 -1.95
N LEU A 197 -4.83 15.58 -0.76
CA LEU A 197 -3.60 15.33 0.00
C LEU A 197 -3.05 13.95 -0.32
N LEU A 198 -1.74 13.91 -0.56
CA LEU A 198 -0.97 12.70 -0.82
C LEU A 198 0.05 12.52 0.29
N TYR A 199 -0.07 11.44 1.05
CA TYR A 199 0.89 11.10 2.10
C TYR A 199 1.80 9.99 1.60
N GLY A 200 3.09 10.11 1.84
CA GLY A 200 4.06 9.12 1.40
C GLY A 200 5.09 8.75 2.46
N ILE A 201 5.51 7.54 2.36
CA ILE A 201 5.25 6.47 1.38
C ILE A 201 4.31 5.44 1.99
N GLU A 202 3.36 4.93 1.21
CA GLU A 202 2.65 3.71 1.57
C GLU A 202 3.24 2.53 0.79
N CYS A 203 3.50 1.43 1.50
CA CYS A 203 4.04 0.20 0.92
C CYS A 203 3.20 -1.00 1.33
N LYS A 204 3.03 -1.96 0.41
CA LYS A 204 2.56 -3.30 0.75
C LYS A 204 3.62 -4.31 0.35
N TYR A 205 4.13 -4.99 1.38
CA TYR A 205 5.14 -6.03 1.26
C TYR A 205 4.47 -7.38 1.13
N TYR A 206 4.97 -8.20 0.22
CA TYR A 206 4.53 -9.58 0.07
C TYR A 206 5.69 -10.49 0.37
N SER A 207 5.46 -11.49 1.24
CA SER A 207 6.48 -12.48 1.58
C SER A 207 6.95 -13.21 0.34
N ALA A 208 8.23 -13.57 0.30
CA ALA A 208 8.75 -14.50 -0.67
C ALA A 208 8.03 -15.86 -0.51
N ARG A 209 7.82 -16.55 -1.62
CA ARG A 209 7.06 -17.79 -1.70
C ARG A 209 8.00 -18.96 -1.84
N PRO A 210 7.98 -19.96 -0.94
CA PRO A 210 8.71 -21.19 -1.15
C PRO A 210 8.08 -22.00 -2.28
N GLN A 211 8.89 -22.82 -2.95
CA GLN A 211 8.38 -23.79 -3.90
C GLN A 211 7.65 -24.90 -3.14
N THR A 212 6.43 -25.21 -3.56
CA THR A 212 5.56 -26.19 -2.85
C THR A 212 4.81 -27.06 -3.84
N GLU A 213 4.44 -28.25 -3.39
CA GLU A 213 3.42 -29.12 -3.99
C GLU A 213 2.26 -29.20 -3.00
N ASN A 214 1.06 -28.79 -3.40
CA ASN A 214 -0.12 -28.71 -2.50
C ASN A 214 0.17 -28.05 -1.16
N PHE A 215 0.92 -26.94 -1.16
CA PHE A 215 1.41 -26.22 0.02
C PHE A 215 2.47 -26.93 0.86
N MET A 216 2.78 -28.19 0.62
CA MET A 216 3.94 -28.85 1.22
C MET A 216 5.23 -28.35 0.57
N ILE A 217 6.21 -27.93 1.37
CA ILE A 217 7.48 -27.40 0.86
C ILE A 217 8.22 -28.48 0.10
N SER A 218 8.59 -28.20 -1.14
CA SER A 218 9.31 -29.14 -2.00
C SER A 218 10.62 -29.60 -1.35
N GLY A 219 10.81 -30.91 -1.26
CA GLY A 219 11.95 -31.53 -0.59
C GLY A 219 11.84 -31.67 0.94
N CYS A 220 10.75 -31.20 1.54
CA CYS A 220 10.51 -31.35 2.99
C CYS A 220 9.23 -32.16 3.23
N LYS A 221 9.36 -33.28 3.92
CA LYS A 221 8.18 -34.08 4.31
C LYS A 221 7.44 -33.42 5.48
N ASN A 222 6.12 -33.36 5.41
CA ASN A 222 5.22 -32.91 6.49
C ASN A 222 5.45 -31.45 6.93
N ILE A 223 6.05 -30.60 6.07
CA ILE A 223 6.20 -29.18 6.33
C ILE A 223 5.38 -28.41 5.30
N TYR A 224 4.34 -27.73 5.78
CA TYR A 224 3.43 -26.94 4.94
C TYR A 224 3.68 -25.46 5.13
N ALA A 225 3.70 -24.70 4.02
CA ALA A 225 3.82 -23.25 4.00
C ALA A 225 2.49 -22.65 3.56
N ILE A 226 1.84 -21.89 4.45
CA ILE A 226 0.49 -21.35 4.22
C ILE A 226 0.38 -19.90 4.67
N GLY A 227 -0.67 -19.22 4.21
CA GLY A 227 -1.03 -17.89 4.62
C GLY A 227 -0.15 -16.77 4.06
N ASP A 228 -0.32 -15.57 4.63
CA ASP A 228 0.36 -14.35 4.20
C ASP A 228 1.87 -14.40 4.48
N GLY A 229 2.26 -15.02 5.60
CA GLY A 229 3.66 -15.17 5.98
C GLY A 229 4.49 -15.99 4.99
N ALA A 230 3.87 -16.94 4.30
CA ALA A 230 4.47 -17.74 3.24
C ALA A 230 4.19 -17.24 1.82
N GLY A 231 3.59 -16.06 1.66
CA GLY A 231 3.38 -15.40 0.39
C GLY A 231 2.24 -15.96 -0.47
N PHE A 232 1.38 -16.84 0.09
CA PHE A 232 0.28 -17.45 -0.67
C PHE A 232 -1.00 -16.64 -0.66
N THR A 233 -1.30 -15.97 0.44
CA THR A 233 -2.54 -15.21 0.63
C THR A 233 -2.27 -13.74 0.91
N ARG A 234 -3.33 -12.91 0.93
CA ARG A 234 -3.24 -11.46 1.10
C ARG A 234 -4.40 -10.87 1.90
N SER A 235 -5.13 -11.71 2.63
CA SER A 235 -6.22 -11.27 3.50
C SER A 235 -6.52 -12.32 4.56
N LEU A 236 -7.15 -11.90 5.66
CA LEU A 236 -7.54 -12.79 6.75
C LEU A 236 -8.41 -13.95 6.26
N SER A 237 -9.40 -13.67 5.42
CA SER A 237 -10.30 -14.69 4.87
C SER A 237 -9.56 -15.70 3.99
N GLN A 238 -8.64 -15.23 3.13
CA GLN A 238 -7.83 -16.12 2.30
C GLN A 238 -6.87 -16.97 3.15
N ALA A 239 -6.26 -16.37 4.17
CA ALA A 239 -5.37 -17.09 5.08
C ALA A 239 -6.12 -18.19 5.86
N ALA A 240 -7.33 -17.88 6.36
CA ALA A 240 -8.19 -18.86 7.02
C ALA A 240 -8.61 -19.99 6.07
N ALA A 241 -9.08 -19.67 4.87
CA ALA A 241 -9.46 -20.67 3.86
C ALA A 241 -8.27 -21.55 3.45
N ASN A 242 -7.07 -20.97 3.31
CA ASN A 242 -5.86 -21.73 3.00
C ASN A 242 -5.47 -22.67 4.14
N GLY A 243 -5.62 -22.24 5.40
CA GLY A 243 -5.40 -23.09 6.57
C GLY A 243 -6.37 -24.27 6.64
N LEU A 244 -7.68 -24.00 6.41
CA LEU A 244 -8.71 -25.06 6.39
C LEU A 244 -8.45 -26.07 5.27
N TYR A 245 -8.12 -25.60 4.07
CA TYR A 245 -7.83 -26.47 2.92
C TYR A 245 -6.67 -27.43 3.23
N VAL A 246 -5.55 -26.92 3.78
CA VAL A 246 -4.40 -27.76 4.10
C VAL A 246 -4.69 -28.72 5.26
N ALA A 247 -5.45 -28.28 6.28
CA ALA A 247 -5.88 -29.15 7.37
C ALA A 247 -6.74 -30.32 6.86
N ASP A 248 -7.68 -30.05 5.96
CA ASP A 248 -8.52 -31.09 5.35
C ASP A 248 -7.70 -32.10 4.55
N GLN A 249 -6.69 -31.66 3.80
CA GLN A 249 -5.75 -32.54 3.10
C GLN A 249 -4.99 -33.46 4.05
N ILE A 250 -4.42 -32.93 5.13
CA ILE A 250 -3.67 -33.68 6.14
C ILE A 250 -4.58 -34.72 6.80
N CYS A 251 -5.84 -34.37 7.11
CA CYS A 251 -6.80 -35.30 7.71
C CYS A 251 -7.27 -36.38 6.74
N SER A 252 -7.27 -36.11 5.44
CA SER A 252 -7.72 -37.08 4.42
C SER A 252 -6.62 -38.07 3.99
N GLU A 253 -5.35 -37.75 4.25
CA GLU A 253 -4.19 -38.63 3.99
C GLU A 253 -3.86 -39.58 5.12
N ASN A 254 -4.50 -39.44 6.29
CA ASN A 254 -4.42 -40.32 7.44
C ASN A 254 -5.65 -41.21 7.55
#